data_d980dc940f0136d3fccf16deb4d2f767
#
_entry.id   d980dc940f0136d3fccf16deb4d2f767
#
_cell.length_a   1.000
_cell.length_b   1.000
_cell.length_c   1.000
_cell.angle_alpha   90.00
_cell.angle_beta   90.00
_cell.angle_gamma   90.00
#
_symmetry.space_group_name_H-M   'P 1'
#
loop_
_entity.id
_entity.type
_entity.pdbx_description
1 polymer ?
#
loop_
_entity_poly.entity_id
_entity_poly.type
_entity_poly.pdbx_seq_one_letter_code
_entity_poly.pdbx_strand_id
1 'polypeptide(L)'
;VDQEEKDNEQYQRKLFRDYVLRKNDHLEIRRELKRRFDAGAELTGPKGLRKQLAAFDLGYFGRAYLKHYFVRPSPSFHEELDEIWTKGVLKGRNPAMDAKKISRLDGSKNVVAAPRGHAKSTNFTFKDSLHAALYLYKHYIIILSDSSDQAEGFLSDIKTEMEDNQEIRLDFGNQQGKVWK
;
A
#
# COMPACT_ATOMS: atom_id res chain seq x y z
N VAL A 1 24.40 -5.66 13.45
CA VAL A 1 23.24 -4.87 12.99
C VAL A 1 23.72 -3.46 12.74
N ASP A 2 23.65 -3.01 11.49
CA ASP A 2 24.09 -1.69 11.07
C ASP A 2 23.24 -0.58 11.72
N GLN A 3 23.81 0.60 11.92
CA GLN A 3 23.08 1.74 12.51
C GLN A 3 21.87 2.10 11.66
N GLU A 4 21.98 2.03 10.35
CA GLU A 4 20.91 2.28 9.40
C GLU A 4 19.71 1.33 9.59
N GLU A 5 19.96 0.06 9.87
CA GLU A 5 18.92 -0.93 10.12
C GLU A 5 18.14 -0.64 11.41
N LYS A 6 18.85 -0.22 12.47
CA LYS A 6 18.21 0.20 13.73
C LYS A 6 17.37 1.45 13.56
N ASP A 7 17.88 2.44 12.84
CA ASP A 7 17.17 3.69 12.58
C ASP A 7 15.90 3.43 11.75
N ASN A 8 15.99 2.51 10.79
CA ASN A 8 14.84 2.08 9.99
C ASN A 8 13.81 1.34 10.85
N GLU A 9 14.22 0.43 11.73
CA GLU A 9 13.31 -0.26 12.64
C GLU A 9 12.59 0.72 13.57
N GLN A 10 13.30 1.68 14.15
CA GLN A 10 12.71 2.72 14.98
C GLN A 10 11.71 3.57 14.22
N TYR A 11 12.05 3.95 12.98
CA TYR A 11 11.13 4.67 12.09
C TYR A 11 9.85 3.88 11.86
N GLN A 12 9.95 2.60 11.49
CA GLN A 12 8.80 1.75 11.21
C GLN A 12 7.91 1.57 12.45
N ARG A 13 8.50 1.37 13.63
CA ARG A 13 7.76 1.26 14.90
C ARG A 13 7.02 2.54 15.26
N LYS A 14 7.66 3.69 15.09
CA LYS A 14 7.05 5.00 15.30
C LYS A 14 5.89 5.21 14.32
N LEU A 15 6.13 4.98 13.04
CA LEU A 15 5.14 5.13 11.99
C LEU A 15 3.89 4.26 12.26
N PHE A 16 4.09 3.00 12.63
CA PHE A 16 2.97 2.11 12.97
C PHE A 16 2.14 2.66 14.13
N ARG A 17 2.80 3.11 15.21
CA ARG A 17 2.13 3.69 16.38
C ARG A 17 1.30 4.93 16.01
N ASP A 18 1.84 5.79 15.16
CA ASP A 18 1.19 7.02 14.72
C ASP A 18 -0.04 6.76 13.83
N TYR A 19 -0.04 5.67 13.08
CA TYR A 19 -1.09 5.37 12.09
C TYR A 19 -2.15 4.38 12.59
N VAL A 20 -1.82 3.45 13.46
CA VAL A 20 -2.71 2.32 13.80
C VAL A 20 -4.08 2.76 14.33
N LEU A 21 -4.16 3.87 15.06
CA LEU A 21 -5.42 4.44 15.56
C LEU A 21 -5.77 5.82 14.96
N ARG A 22 -5.09 6.23 13.89
CA ARG A 22 -5.29 7.56 13.30
C ARG A 22 -6.67 7.75 12.67
N LYS A 23 -7.24 6.68 12.13
CA LYS A 23 -8.54 6.69 11.44
C LYS A 23 -9.57 5.87 12.20
N ASN A 24 -10.85 6.19 11.99
CA ASN A 24 -11.96 5.48 12.62
C ASN A 24 -12.50 4.31 11.78
N ASP A 25 -12.04 4.17 10.53
CA ASP A 25 -12.34 3.01 9.70
C ASP A 25 -11.68 1.75 10.26
N HIS A 26 -12.33 0.62 10.15
CA HIS A 26 -11.81 -0.68 10.64
C HIS A 26 -11.34 -0.65 12.12
N LEU A 27 -12.02 0.11 12.97
CA LEU A 27 -11.56 0.43 14.33
C LEU A 27 -11.28 -0.82 15.18
N GLU A 28 -12.07 -1.87 15.06
CA GLU A 28 -11.84 -3.12 15.80
C GLU A 28 -10.54 -3.79 15.37
N ILE A 29 -10.28 -3.85 14.06
CA ILE A 29 -9.02 -4.41 13.54
C ILE A 29 -7.85 -3.55 14.00
N ARG A 30 -7.95 -2.23 13.93
CA ARG A 30 -6.91 -1.31 14.38
C ARG A 30 -6.60 -1.46 15.87
N ARG A 31 -7.62 -1.60 16.71
CA ARG A 31 -7.46 -1.85 18.16
C ARG A 31 -6.76 -3.18 18.44
N GLU A 32 -7.11 -4.22 17.70
CA GLU A 32 -6.47 -5.53 17.84
C GLU A 32 -5.00 -5.47 17.38
N LEU A 33 -4.71 -4.82 16.26
CA LEU A 33 -3.32 -4.59 15.82
C LEU A 33 -2.51 -3.81 16.85
N LYS A 34 -3.10 -2.77 17.45
CA LYS A 34 -2.46 -2.00 18.51
C LYS A 34 -2.18 -2.86 19.75
N ARG A 35 -3.17 -3.65 20.20
CA ARG A 35 -3.00 -4.56 21.33
C ARG A 35 -1.86 -5.55 21.09
N ARG A 36 -1.78 -6.14 19.90
CA ARG A 36 -0.72 -7.08 19.53
C ARG A 36 0.64 -6.39 19.43
N PHE A 37 0.69 -5.17 18.94
CA PHE A 37 1.91 -4.37 18.91
C PHE A 37 2.45 -4.09 20.32
N ASP A 38 1.56 -3.68 21.24
CA ASP A 38 1.92 -3.41 22.63
C ASP A 38 2.35 -4.68 23.37
N ALA A 39 1.86 -5.85 22.96
CA ALA A 39 2.27 -7.16 23.45
C ALA A 39 3.59 -7.66 22.84
N GLY A 40 4.26 -6.86 21.99
CA GLY A 40 5.56 -7.21 21.41
C GLY A 40 5.49 -8.09 20.16
N ALA A 41 4.33 -8.17 19.48
CA ALA A 41 4.23 -8.91 18.22
C ALA A 41 5.15 -8.32 17.13
N GLU A 42 5.61 -9.18 16.22
CA GLU A 42 6.50 -8.81 15.12
C GLU A 42 5.83 -7.80 14.19
N LEU A 43 6.57 -6.72 13.90
CA LEU A 43 6.09 -5.67 13.00
C LEU A 43 6.25 -6.06 11.53
N THR A 44 7.33 -6.73 11.18
CA THR A 44 7.73 -7.07 9.81
C THR A 44 7.53 -8.55 9.51
N GLY A 45 7.65 -8.92 8.24
CA GLY A 45 7.52 -10.30 7.80
C GLY A 45 6.13 -10.66 7.26
N PRO A 46 5.95 -11.87 6.73
CA PRO A 46 4.73 -12.28 6.01
C PRO A 46 3.45 -12.19 6.84
N LYS A 47 3.56 -12.30 8.17
CA LYS A 47 2.45 -12.15 9.13
C LYS A 47 2.59 -10.90 9.99
N GLY A 48 3.53 -10.00 9.65
CA GLY A 48 3.85 -8.79 10.41
C GLY A 48 2.69 -7.81 10.49
N LEU A 49 2.66 -7.02 11.55
CA LEU A 49 1.61 -6.03 11.80
C LEU A 49 1.63 -4.92 10.76
N ARG A 50 2.82 -4.57 10.21
CA ARG A 50 2.99 -3.59 9.13
C ARG A 50 2.17 -3.99 7.92
N LYS A 51 2.32 -5.22 7.45
CA LYS A 51 1.56 -5.75 6.32
C LYS A 51 0.05 -5.74 6.59
N GLN A 52 -0.37 -6.09 7.81
CA GLN A 52 -1.78 -6.14 8.16
C GLN A 52 -2.42 -4.74 8.17
N LEU A 53 -1.75 -3.72 8.72
CA LEU A 53 -2.26 -2.34 8.71
C LEU A 53 -2.26 -1.76 7.29
N ALA A 54 -1.19 -1.96 6.55
CA ALA A 54 -1.05 -1.47 5.19
C ALA A 54 -2.07 -2.09 4.20
N ALA A 55 -2.67 -3.22 4.53
CA ALA A 55 -3.68 -3.86 3.70
C ALA A 55 -4.91 -2.99 3.44
N PHE A 56 -5.25 -2.08 4.34
CA PHE A 56 -6.41 -1.21 4.24
C PHE A 56 -6.13 0.27 4.52
N ASP A 57 -4.90 0.62 4.88
CA ASP A 57 -4.47 2.00 5.08
C ASP A 57 -3.40 2.40 4.04
N LEU A 58 -3.85 2.99 2.93
CA LEU A 58 -2.98 3.39 1.81
C LEU A 58 -2.01 4.51 2.18
N GLY A 59 -2.40 5.41 3.08
CA GLY A 59 -1.50 6.44 3.59
C GLY A 59 -0.35 5.82 4.39
N TYR A 60 -0.66 4.82 5.21
CA TYR A 60 0.35 4.04 5.91
C TYR A 60 1.21 3.21 4.93
N PHE A 61 0.58 2.53 3.95
CA PHE A 61 1.29 1.76 2.93
C PHE A 61 2.36 2.59 2.23
N GLY A 62 1.99 3.77 1.73
CA GLY A 62 2.92 4.65 1.03
C GLY A 62 4.13 5.03 1.89
N ARG A 63 3.93 5.33 3.16
CA ARG A 63 5.03 5.72 4.06
C ARG A 63 5.84 4.55 4.60
N ALA A 64 5.23 3.38 4.75
CA ALA A 64 5.90 2.19 5.26
C ALA A 64 6.78 1.50 4.21
N TYR A 65 6.30 1.44 2.96
CA TYR A 65 7.00 0.74 1.88
C TYR A 65 7.67 1.66 0.87
N LEU A 66 7.11 2.84 0.64
CA LEU A 66 7.55 3.78 -0.39
C LEU A 66 8.07 5.09 0.22
N LYS A 67 8.82 4.99 1.34
CA LYS A 67 9.32 6.15 2.10
C LYS A 67 10.14 7.13 1.26
N HIS A 68 10.80 6.66 0.21
CA HIS A 68 11.58 7.48 -0.71
C HIS A 68 10.72 8.34 -1.65
N TYR A 69 9.45 7.95 -1.90
CA TYR A 69 8.47 8.79 -2.60
C TYR A 69 7.63 9.65 -1.62
N PHE A 70 7.27 9.10 -0.48
CA PHE A 70 6.36 9.72 0.50
C PHE A 70 7.09 10.28 1.72
N VAL A 71 8.09 11.13 1.48
CA VAL A 71 8.94 11.74 2.52
C VAL A 71 8.14 12.69 3.42
N ARG A 72 7.21 13.47 2.84
CA ARG A 72 6.40 14.47 3.55
C ARG A 72 5.04 13.90 3.96
N PRO A 73 4.40 14.44 5.00
CA PRO A 73 3.01 14.10 5.29
C PRO A 73 2.11 14.36 4.09
N SER A 74 1.19 13.45 3.82
CA SER A 74 0.23 13.59 2.72
C SER A 74 -0.75 14.73 3.03
N PRO A 75 -1.04 15.62 2.08
CA PRO A 75 -2.11 16.61 2.25
C PRO A 75 -3.48 15.92 2.29
N SER A 76 -4.48 16.61 2.86
CA SER A 76 -5.83 16.04 3.08
C SER A 76 -6.47 15.48 1.80
N PHE A 77 -6.27 16.14 0.67
CA PHE A 77 -6.83 15.64 -0.58
C PHE A 77 -6.25 14.30 -1.04
N HIS A 78 -5.01 13.95 -0.68
CA HIS A 78 -4.46 12.60 -0.93
C HIS A 78 -5.19 11.56 -0.07
N GLU A 79 -5.58 11.90 1.14
CA GLU A 79 -6.38 11.02 1.99
C GLU A 79 -7.77 10.77 1.40
N GLU A 80 -8.39 11.80 0.80
CA GLU A 80 -9.65 11.63 0.06
C GLU A 80 -9.49 10.72 -1.17
N LEU A 81 -8.38 10.85 -1.88
CA LEU A 81 -8.06 9.97 -3.01
C LEU A 81 -7.88 8.51 -2.56
N ASP A 82 -7.15 8.29 -1.47
CA ASP A 82 -6.96 6.98 -0.87
C ASP A 82 -8.31 6.36 -0.45
N GLU A 83 -9.25 7.17 0.06
CA GLU A 83 -10.59 6.70 0.40
C GLU A 83 -11.41 6.32 -0.84
N ILE A 84 -11.36 7.11 -1.92
CA ILE A 84 -12.04 6.78 -3.18
C ILE A 84 -11.53 5.44 -3.72
N TRP A 85 -10.21 5.27 -3.73
CA TRP A 85 -9.59 4.01 -4.15
C TRP A 85 -9.98 2.84 -3.25
N THR A 86 -9.86 3.01 -1.95
CA THR A 86 -10.21 1.98 -0.97
C THR A 86 -11.66 1.53 -1.10
N LYS A 87 -12.60 2.47 -1.24
CA LYS A 87 -14.01 2.17 -1.47
C LYS A 87 -14.23 1.38 -2.76
N GLY A 88 -13.50 1.70 -3.84
CA GLY A 88 -13.59 1.01 -5.13
C GLY A 88 -12.93 -0.37 -5.17
N VAL A 89 -11.83 -0.54 -4.44
CA VAL A 89 -11.00 -1.76 -4.49
C VAL A 89 -11.31 -2.72 -3.35
N LEU A 90 -11.57 -2.21 -2.15
CA LEU A 90 -11.81 -3.00 -0.93
C LEU A 90 -13.29 -3.19 -0.60
N LYS A 91 -14.21 -2.59 -1.36
CA LYS A 91 -15.65 -2.68 -1.09
C LYS A 91 -16.10 -4.14 -0.90
N GLY A 92 -16.66 -4.44 0.26
CA GLY A 92 -17.12 -5.79 0.60
C GLY A 92 -16.03 -6.80 0.96
N ARG A 93 -14.75 -6.38 1.03
CA ARG A 93 -13.65 -7.22 1.50
C ARG A 93 -13.31 -6.87 2.94
N ASN A 94 -13.36 -7.88 3.81
CA ASN A 94 -12.71 -7.78 5.10
C ASN A 94 -11.22 -8.07 4.87
N PRO A 95 -10.30 -7.14 5.13
CA PRO A 95 -8.86 -7.36 4.96
C PRO A 95 -8.30 -8.49 5.85
N ALA A 96 -9.07 -8.93 6.86
CA ALA A 96 -8.75 -10.09 7.70
C ALA A 96 -9.32 -11.42 7.15
N MET A 97 -10.14 -11.40 6.10
CA MET A 97 -10.73 -12.61 5.52
C MET A 97 -10.02 -12.99 4.22
N ASP A 98 -9.84 -14.30 4.05
CA ASP A 98 -9.21 -14.94 2.89
C ASP A 98 -9.60 -14.30 1.55
N ALA A 99 -8.60 -14.05 0.72
CA ALA A 99 -8.72 -13.57 -0.66
C ALA A 99 -9.58 -14.47 -1.57
N LYS A 100 -10.00 -15.65 -1.10
CA LYS A 100 -10.78 -16.63 -1.85
C LYS A 100 -12.27 -16.31 -2.00
N LYS A 101 -12.84 -15.41 -1.21
CA LYS A 101 -14.24 -14.96 -1.36
C LYS A 101 -14.32 -13.66 -2.17
N ILE A 102 -13.98 -13.74 -3.45
CA ILE A 102 -14.24 -12.65 -4.39
C ILE A 102 -15.75 -12.71 -4.73
N SER A 103 -16.56 -11.95 -4.00
CA SER A 103 -17.87 -11.61 -4.52
C SER A 103 -17.69 -10.71 -5.74
N ARG A 104 -18.55 -10.85 -6.76
CA ARG A 104 -18.62 -9.89 -7.87
C ARG A 104 -18.85 -8.51 -7.28
N LEU A 105 -17.81 -7.69 -7.27
CA LEU A 105 -17.92 -6.31 -6.85
C LEU A 105 -18.53 -5.52 -8.01
N ASP A 106 -19.56 -4.76 -7.71
CA ASP A 106 -20.05 -3.75 -8.65
C ASP A 106 -18.89 -2.83 -9.02
N GLY A 107 -18.66 -2.69 -10.31
CA GLY A 107 -17.61 -1.79 -10.82
C GLY A 107 -17.88 -0.36 -10.39
N SER A 108 -16.84 0.39 -10.11
CA SER A 108 -16.94 1.84 -9.91
C SER A 108 -16.15 2.58 -11.01
N LYS A 109 -16.67 3.72 -11.43
CA LYS A 109 -16.01 4.63 -12.36
C LYS A 109 -15.75 5.93 -11.61
N ASN A 110 -14.49 6.30 -11.48
CA ASN A 110 -14.10 7.51 -10.79
C ASN A 110 -13.28 8.39 -11.73
N VAL A 111 -13.56 9.69 -11.72
CA VAL A 111 -12.79 10.70 -12.44
C VAL A 111 -12.15 11.62 -11.42
N VAL A 112 -10.84 11.77 -11.51
CA VAL A 112 -10.08 12.62 -10.60
C VAL A 112 -9.38 13.71 -11.38
N ALA A 113 -9.80 14.95 -11.15
CA ALA A 113 -9.16 16.14 -11.68
C ALA A 113 -8.40 16.86 -10.55
N ALA A 114 -7.10 17.00 -10.71
CA ALA A 114 -6.26 17.78 -9.81
C ALA A 114 -5.17 18.50 -10.60
N PRO A 115 -4.65 19.64 -10.13
CA PRO A 115 -3.61 20.39 -10.83
C PRO A 115 -2.33 19.59 -11.08
N ARG A 116 -1.46 20.07 -11.96
CA ARG A 116 -0.12 19.50 -12.14
C ARG A 116 0.69 19.65 -10.84
N GLY A 117 1.62 18.73 -10.61
CA GLY A 117 2.48 18.75 -9.41
C GLY A 117 1.83 18.22 -8.12
N HIS A 118 0.58 17.79 -8.15
CA HIS A 118 -0.13 17.25 -6.99
C HIS A 118 -0.02 15.72 -6.83
N ALA A 119 1.01 15.13 -7.41
CA ALA A 119 1.35 13.71 -7.28
C ALA A 119 0.21 12.71 -7.60
N LYS A 120 -0.74 13.08 -8.50
CA LYS A 120 -1.85 12.18 -8.91
C LYS A 120 -1.35 10.83 -9.40
N SER A 121 -0.41 10.86 -10.35
CA SER A 121 0.14 9.63 -10.95
C SER A 121 0.91 8.81 -9.94
N THR A 122 1.67 9.46 -9.06
CA THR A 122 2.40 8.78 -7.96
C THR A 122 1.44 8.09 -6.99
N ASN A 123 0.28 8.68 -6.71
CA ASN A 123 -0.72 8.05 -5.86
C ASN A 123 -1.49 6.97 -6.62
N PHE A 124 -2.29 7.33 -7.64
CA PHE A 124 -3.20 6.39 -8.32
C PHE A 124 -2.51 5.38 -9.21
N THR A 125 -1.66 5.87 -10.15
CA THR A 125 -1.09 4.98 -11.15
C THR A 125 0.01 4.10 -10.56
N PHE A 126 0.80 4.63 -9.65
CA PHE A 126 1.93 3.91 -9.06
C PHE A 126 1.57 3.27 -7.71
N LYS A 127 1.41 4.05 -6.63
CA LYS A 127 1.20 3.52 -5.26
C LYS A 127 0.00 2.59 -5.16
N ASP A 128 -1.14 3.02 -5.66
CA ASP A 128 -2.40 2.29 -5.50
C ASP A 128 -2.46 1.04 -6.37
N SER A 129 -1.86 1.09 -7.57
CA SER A 129 -1.71 -0.09 -8.43
C SER A 129 -0.77 -1.11 -7.82
N LEU A 130 0.38 -0.68 -7.29
CA LEU A 130 1.33 -1.54 -6.59
C LEU A 130 0.67 -2.20 -5.36
N HIS A 131 -0.06 -1.42 -4.55
CA HIS A 131 -0.82 -1.93 -3.41
C HIS A 131 -1.82 -3.00 -3.83
N ALA A 132 -2.63 -2.74 -4.85
CA ALA A 132 -3.64 -3.69 -5.32
C ALA A 132 -3.02 -4.98 -5.88
N ALA A 133 -1.85 -4.89 -6.50
CA ALA A 133 -1.10 -6.03 -7.00
C ALA A 133 -0.51 -6.88 -5.86
N LEU A 134 0.18 -6.26 -4.90
CA LEU A 134 0.83 -6.94 -3.77
C LEU A 134 -0.16 -7.69 -2.87
N TYR A 135 -1.35 -7.10 -2.63
CA TYR A 135 -2.40 -7.72 -1.84
C TYR A 135 -3.36 -8.59 -2.65
N LEU A 136 -3.12 -8.76 -3.95
CA LEU A 136 -3.96 -9.52 -4.87
C LEU A 136 -5.43 -9.04 -4.86
N TYR A 137 -5.67 -7.75 -4.60
CA TYR A 137 -7.00 -7.17 -4.66
C TYR A 137 -7.52 -7.05 -6.09
N LYS A 138 -6.62 -6.91 -7.04
CA LYS A 138 -6.87 -6.96 -8.48
C LYS A 138 -5.89 -7.90 -9.13
N HIS A 139 -6.39 -8.86 -9.89
CA HIS A 139 -5.56 -9.81 -10.63
C HIS A 139 -5.14 -9.27 -12.00
N TYR A 140 -5.80 -8.23 -12.46
CA TYR A 140 -5.52 -7.61 -13.74
C TYR A 140 -5.65 -6.09 -13.61
N ILE A 141 -4.58 -5.37 -13.92
CA ILE A 141 -4.49 -3.92 -13.85
C ILE A 141 -4.00 -3.43 -15.19
N ILE A 142 -4.73 -2.50 -15.82
CA ILE A 142 -4.35 -1.87 -17.07
C ILE A 142 -4.02 -0.41 -16.78
N ILE A 143 -2.82 0.01 -17.18
CA ILE A 143 -2.38 1.40 -17.12
C ILE A 143 -2.43 1.94 -18.53
N LEU A 144 -3.25 2.96 -18.75
CA LEU A 144 -3.36 3.68 -20.02
C LEU A 144 -2.80 5.09 -19.85
N SER A 145 -2.04 5.55 -20.81
CA SER A 145 -1.45 6.88 -20.85
C SER A 145 -1.56 7.44 -22.27
N ASP A 146 -1.21 8.71 -22.46
CA ASP A 146 -1.16 9.38 -23.77
C ASP A 146 0.02 8.89 -24.63
N SER A 147 1.03 8.27 -24.03
CA SER A 147 2.13 7.62 -24.74
C SER A 147 2.48 6.26 -24.14
N SER A 148 3.01 5.35 -24.98
CA SER A 148 3.52 4.05 -24.53
C SER A 148 4.68 4.21 -23.55
N ASP A 149 5.61 5.13 -23.83
CA ASP A 149 6.78 5.36 -22.99
C ASP A 149 6.38 5.74 -21.55
N GLN A 150 5.35 6.56 -21.39
CA GLN A 150 4.86 6.93 -20.07
C GLN A 150 4.16 5.76 -19.36
N ALA A 151 3.37 4.96 -20.07
CA ALA A 151 2.73 3.77 -19.51
C ALA A 151 3.78 2.72 -19.11
N GLU A 152 4.79 2.49 -19.95
CA GLU A 152 5.90 1.60 -19.68
C GLU A 152 6.76 2.09 -18.51
N GLY A 153 6.97 3.41 -18.38
CA GLY A 153 7.64 4.01 -17.22
C GLY A 153 6.95 3.65 -15.90
N PHE A 154 5.64 3.81 -15.79
CA PHE A 154 4.91 3.41 -14.58
C PHE A 154 5.00 1.91 -14.29
N LEU A 155 4.93 1.09 -15.33
CA LEU A 155 5.08 -0.35 -15.17
C LEU A 155 6.50 -0.73 -14.70
N SER A 156 7.52 -0.06 -15.23
CA SER A 156 8.92 -0.23 -14.82
C SER A 156 9.12 0.15 -13.36
N ASP A 157 8.58 1.28 -12.92
CA ASP A 157 8.65 1.72 -11.52
C ASP A 157 8.00 0.71 -10.58
N ILE A 158 6.80 0.20 -10.93
CA ILE A 158 6.11 -0.84 -10.15
C ILE A 158 6.94 -2.11 -10.07
N LYS A 159 7.54 -2.56 -11.19
CA LYS A 159 8.40 -3.74 -11.20
C LYS A 159 9.63 -3.57 -10.32
N THR A 160 10.30 -2.43 -10.44
CA THR A 160 11.49 -2.11 -9.63
C THR A 160 11.18 -2.19 -8.13
N GLU A 161 10.05 -1.61 -7.70
CA GLU A 161 9.64 -1.71 -6.29
C GLU A 161 9.33 -3.15 -5.87
N MET A 162 8.69 -3.94 -6.72
CA MET A 162 8.40 -5.34 -6.41
C MET A 162 9.66 -6.21 -6.35
N GLU A 163 10.71 -5.86 -7.11
CA GLU A 163 11.95 -6.62 -7.21
C GLU A 163 12.99 -6.19 -6.18
N ASP A 164 13.16 -4.89 -5.97
CA ASP A 164 14.32 -4.35 -5.25
C ASP A 164 13.98 -3.78 -3.86
N ASN A 165 12.71 -3.46 -3.60
CA ASN A 165 12.31 -2.88 -2.33
C ASN A 165 12.41 -3.89 -1.20
N GLN A 166 13.34 -3.68 -0.28
CA GLN A 166 13.62 -4.58 0.83
C GLN A 166 12.42 -4.75 1.76
N GLU A 167 11.65 -3.68 2.03
CA GLU A 167 10.48 -3.72 2.89
C GLU A 167 9.37 -4.59 2.29
N ILE A 168 9.18 -4.48 0.97
CA ILE A 168 8.23 -5.32 0.22
C ILE A 168 8.69 -6.77 0.25
N ARG A 169 9.97 -7.03 0.01
CA ARG A 169 10.52 -8.39 0.03
C ARG A 169 10.42 -9.06 1.39
N LEU A 170 10.62 -8.31 2.48
CA LEU A 170 10.48 -8.83 3.85
C LEU A 170 9.05 -9.30 4.14
N ASP A 171 8.04 -8.53 3.72
CA ASP A 171 6.66 -8.78 4.09
C ASP A 171 5.90 -9.64 3.06
N PHE A 172 6.21 -9.50 1.78
CA PHE A 172 5.51 -10.20 0.69
C PHE A 172 6.33 -11.33 0.05
N GLY A 173 7.61 -11.43 0.39
CA GLY A 173 8.53 -12.37 -0.24
C GLY A 173 9.02 -11.90 -1.61
N ASN A 174 9.72 -12.76 -2.31
CA ASN A 174 10.19 -12.46 -3.66
C ASN A 174 9.01 -12.48 -4.64
N GLN A 175 8.77 -11.34 -5.30
CA GLN A 175 7.69 -11.16 -6.27
C GLN A 175 8.14 -11.41 -7.71
N GLN A 176 9.42 -11.71 -7.92
CA GLN A 176 9.93 -12.07 -9.25
C GLN A 176 9.32 -13.39 -9.73
N GLY A 177 8.57 -13.34 -10.82
CA GLY A 177 8.21 -14.54 -11.58
C GLY A 177 9.42 -15.10 -12.33
N LYS A 178 9.35 -16.38 -12.74
CA LYS A 178 10.42 -16.99 -13.56
C LYS A 178 10.63 -16.32 -14.91
N VAL A 179 9.66 -15.58 -15.40
CA VAL A 179 9.73 -14.84 -16.67
C VAL A 179 8.84 -13.58 -16.57
N TRP A 180 9.46 -12.43 -16.48
CA TRP A 180 8.82 -11.16 -16.82
C TRP A 180 8.96 -10.96 -18.33
N LYS A 181 7.90 -11.17 -19.07
CA LYS A 181 7.83 -10.80 -20.49
C LYS A 181 7.14 -9.47 -20.64
#